data_76b6e8f96e152102471ab21f04da9909
#
_entry.id   76b6e8f96e152102471ab21f04da9909
#
_cell.length_a   1.000
_cell.length_b   1.000
_cell.length_c   1.000
_cell.angle_alpha   90.00
_cell.angle_beta   90.00
_cell.angle_gamma   90.00
#
_symmetry.space_group_name_H-M   'P 1'
#
loop_
_entity.id
_entity.type
_entity.pdbx_description
1 polymer ?
#
loop_
_entity_poly.entity_id
_entity_poly.type
_entity_poly.pdbx_seq_one_letter_code
_entity_poly.pdbx_strand_id
1 'polypeptide(L)'
;MTSVKNLSGGFFGHKKKNARTPCASIALVGNPNVGKSTLFNSLTGMNQHTGNWPGKTVLTADGCFSVSCPPESTYLITDLPGTYSLSAHSPEEETARDFICRGRNGTPPELAIVVCDAGCLERNMLLVLQTLEISKRVIVCVNMLEDARRRGVSIDCELLSSRLGVPVIGICARSRRGARPIPDAFSA
;
A
#
# COMPACT_ATOMS: atom_id res chain seq x y z
N MET A 1 -13.18 -32.79 -58.37
CA MET A 1 -12.02 -33.13 -57.55
C MET A 1 -11.26 -31.83 -57.27
N THR A 2 -11.60 -31.17 -56.21
CA THR A 2 -11.00 -29.88 -55.91
C THR A 2 -10.62 -29.86 -54.41
N SER A 3 -9.33 -29.86 -54.19
CA SER A 3 -8.70 -29.91 -52.87
C SER A 3 -8.79 -28.56 -52.15
N VAL A 4 -9.36 -28.52 -50.95
CA VAL A 4 -9.45 -27.33 -50.11
C VAL A 4 -8.23 -27.37 -49.15
N LYS A 5 -7.33 -26.38 -49.27
CA LYS A 5 -6.21 -26.15 -48.37
C LYS A 5 -6.69 -25.52 -47.06
N ASN A 6 -6.48 -26.20 -45.97
CA ASN A 6 -6.63 -25.69 -44.63
C ASN A 6 -5.53 -24.67 -44.31
N LEU A 7 -5.91 -23.42 -44.01
CA LEU A 7 -5.07 -22.39 -43.43
C LEU A 7 -5.16 -22.51 -41.91
N SER A 8 -4.15 -23.07 -41.28
CA SER A 8 -3.96 -23.03 -39.83
C SER A 8 -3.47 -21.64 -39.39
N GLY A 9 -4.41 -20.83 -38.91
CA GLY A 9 -4.07 -19.58 -38.24
C GLY A 9 -3.43 -19.87 -36.88
N GLY A 10 -2.17 -19.47 -36.72
CA GLY A 10 -1.45 -19.58 -35.47
C GLY A 10 -2.04 -18.65 -34.40
N PHE A 11 -2.63 -19.23 -33.37
CA PHE A 11 -3.00 -18.53 -32.14
C PHE A 11 -1.72 -18.17 -31.39
N PHE A 12 -1.37 -16.89 -31.35
CA PHE A 12 -0.37 -16.36 -30.45
C PHE A 12 -0.90 -16.49 -29.01
N GLY A 13 -0.52 -17.57 -28.35
CA GLY A 13 -0.78 -17.78 -26.94
C GLY A 13 -0.03 -16.74 -26.12
N HIS A 14 -0.74 -15.72 -25.61
CA HIS A 14 -0.25 -14.91 -24.51
C HIS A 14 -0.05 -15.84 -23.33
N LYS A 15 1.22 -16.14 -22.99
CA LYS A 15 1.57 -16.81 -21.73
C LYS A 15 1.02 -15.95 -20.60
N LYS A 16 -0.11 -16.36 -20.00
CA LYS A 16 -0.55 -15.91 -18.69
C LYS A 16 0.62 -16.23 -17.74
N LYS A 17 1.35 -15.22 -17.28
CA LYS A 17 2.26 -15.38 -16.14
C LYS A 17 1.40 -16.00 -15.03
N ASN A 18 1.79 -17.17 -14.54
CA ASN A 18 1.16 -17.80 -13.39
C ASN A 18 1.03 -16.77 -12.28
N ALA A 19 -0.18 -16.33 -12.00
CA ALA A 19 -0.45 -15.43 -10.88
C ALA A 19 -0.17 -16.26 -9.62
N ARG A 20 0.98 -16.00 -8.97
CA ARG A 20 1.27 -16.60 -7.66
C ARG A 20 0.20 -16.11 -6.69
N THR A 21 -0.36 -17.01 -5.90
CA THR A 21 -1.30 -16.64 -4.84
C THR A 21 -0.58 -15.71 -3.86
N PRO A 22 -1.13 -14.53 -3.54
CA PRO A 22 -0.52 -13.63 -2.57
C PRO A 22 -0.35 -14.35 -1.22
N CYS A 23 0.82 -14.22 -0.60
CA CYS A 23 1.11 -14.86 0.68
C CYS A 23 0.62 -14.04 1.87
N ALA A 24 0.44 -12.71 1.69
CA ALA A 24 0.00 -11.81 2.74
C ALA A 24 -0.80 -10.63 2.18
N SER A 25 -1.71 -10.10 2.97
CA SER A 25 -2.47 -8.89 2.64
C SER A 25 -1.95 -7.69 3.44
N ILE A 26 -1.91 -6.52 2.78
CA ILE A 26 -1.37 -5.27 3.29
C ILE A 26 -2.41 -4.17 3.15
N ALA A 27 -2.67 -3.44 4.23
CA ALA A 27 -3.44 -2.20 4.20
C ALA A 27 -2.52 -1.00 3.92
N LEU A 28 -2.83 -0.19 2.92
CA LEU A 28 -2.17 1.08 2.69
C LEU A 28 -3.06 2.22 3.17
N VAL A 29 -2.59 2.91 4.21
CA VAL A 29 -3.34 3.92 4.97
C VAL A 29 -2.62 5.25 4.87
N GLY A 30 -3.32 6.35 5.01
CA GLY A 30 -2.72 7.69 5.06
C GLY A 30 -3.72 8.80 4.83
N ASN A 31 -3.35 10.00 5.26
CA ASN A 31 -4.17 11.18 5.06
C ASN A 31 -4.35 11.49 3.56
N PRO A 32 -5.35 12.28 3.18
CA PRO A 32 -5.44 12.78 1.82
C PRO A 32 -4.16 13.52 1.39
N ASN A 33 -3.74 13.31 0.12
CA ASN A 33 -2.61 14.00 -0.52
C ASN A 33 -1.20 13.72 0.02
N VAL A 34 -1.00 12.75 0.90
CA VAL A 34 0.34 12.34 1.39
C VAL A 34 1.15 11.54 0.36
N GLY A 35 0.58 11.25 -0.81
CA GLY A 35 1.22 10.44 -1.85
C GLY A 35 0.94 8.95 -1.77
N LYS A 36 -0.10 8.54 -1.05
CA LYS A 36 -0.51 7.16 -0.83
C LYS A 36 -0.75 6.41 -2.15
N SER A 37 -1.65 6.91 -3.01
CA SER A 37 -1.94 6.27 -4.32
C SER A 37 -0.76 6.34 -5.30
N THR A 38 0.14 7.33 -5.16
CA THR A 38 1.40 7.37 -5.90
C THR A 38 2.31 6.22 -5.49
N LEU A 39 2.42 5.96 -4.19
CA LEU A 39 3.17 4.81 -3.65
C LEU A 39 2.57 3.49 -4.11
N PHE A 40 1.24 3.35 -4.02
CA PHE A 40 0.51 2.18 -4.50
C PHE A 40 0.83 1.87 -5.95
N ASN A 41 0.73 2.87 -6.84
CA ASN A 41 1.04 2.72 -8.26
C ASN A 41 2.51 2.37 -8.52
N SER A 42 3.42 2.92 -7.72
CA SER A 42 4.86 2.64 -7.80
C SER A 42 5.19 1.19 -7.41
N LEU A 43 4.51 0.63 -6.41
CA LEU A 43 4.68 -0.75 -5.95
C LEU A 43 4.04 -1.75 -6.91
N THR A 44 2.80 -1.51 -7.33
CA THR A 44 2.00 -2.45 -8.14
C THR A 44 2.30 -2.37 -9.63
N GLY A 45 3.03 -1.34 -10.07
CA GLY A 45 3.29 -1.11 -11.50
C GLY A 45 2.03 -0.75 -12.29
N MET A 46 1.05 -0.09 -11.65
CA MET A 46 -0.26 0.29 -12.20
C MET A 46 -1.18 -0.90 -12.53
N ASN A 47 -0.82 -2.12 -12.11
CA ASN A 47 -1.69 -3.28 -12.18
C ASN A 47 -2.64 -3.28 -10.98
N GLN A 48 -3.75 -2.59 -11.11
CA GLN A 48 -4.72 -2.38 -10.05
C GLN A 48 -6.13 -2.77 -10.49
N HIS A 49 -6.92 -3.23 -9.54
CA HIS A 49 -8.36 -3.40 -9.66
C HIS A 49 -9.03 -2.45 -8.69
N THR A 50 -9.81 -1.52 -9.22
CA THR A 50 -10.62 -0.61 -8.40
C THR A 50 -12.00 -1.22 -8.17
N GLY A 51 -12.52 -1.08 -6.96
CA GLY A 51 -13.86 -1.55 -6.63
C GLY A 51 -14.41 -0.82 -5.42
N ASN A 52 -15.72 -0.89 -5.23
CA ASN A 52 -16.35 -0.36 -4.04
C ASN A 52 -16.16 -1.32 -2.86
N TRP A 53 -16.02 -0.78 -1.68
CA TRP A 53 -16.08 -1.56 -0.45
C TRP A 53 -17.46 -2.19 -0.30
N PRO A 54 -17.58 -3.49 0.07
CA PRO A 54 -18.88 -4.14 0.22
C PRO A 54 -19.81 -3.36 1.15
N GLY A 55 -20.99 -2.99 0.65
CA GLY A 55 -22.00 -2.24 1.39
C GLY A 55 -21.75 -0.74 1.57
N LYS A 56 -20.71 -0.18 0.93
CA LYS A 56 -20.40 1.27 0.97
C LYS A 56 -20.07 1.80 -0.42
N THR A 57 -20.30 3.09 -0.63
CA THR A 57 -19.97 3.80 -1.89
C THR A 57 -18.52 4.27 -1.96
N VAL A 58 -17.66 3.72 -1.11
CA VAL A 58 -16.26 4.12 -0.98
C VAL A 58 -15.37 3.26 -1.87
N LEU A 59 -14.52 3.91 -2.67
CA LEU A 59 -13.59 3.25 -3.58
C LEU A 59 -12.34 2.78 -2.85
N THR A 60 -11.95 1.54 -3.11
CA THR A 60 -10.65 0.98 -2.75
C THR A 60 -9.97 0.43 -4.01
N ALA A 61 -8.66 0.35 -4.01
CA ALA A 61 -7.91 -0.26 -5.10
C ALA A 61 -7.04 -1.41 -4.57
N ASP A 62 -7.10 -2.54 -5.24
CA ASP A 62 -6.28 -3.72 -4.92
C ASP A 62 -5.21 -3.90 -5.99
N GLY A 63 -4.02 -4.26 -5.58
CA GLY A 63 -2.91 -4.56 -6.47
C GLY A 63 -1.95 -5.58 -5.86
N CYS A 64 -1.18 -6.24 -6.72
CA CYS A 64 -0.16 -7.17 -6.25
C CYS A 64 1.23 -6.63 -6.56
N PHE A 65 2.17 -6.85 -5.66
CA PHE A 65 3.58 -6.64 -5.92
C PHE A 65 4.41 -7.79 -5.36
N SER A 66 5.57 -8.02 -5.97
CA SER A 66 6.48 -9.07 -5.55
C SER A 66 7.77 -8.49 -5.01
N VAL A 67 8.27 -9.11 -3.95
CA VAL A 67 9.55 -8.80 -3.34
C VAL A 67 10.55 -9.88 -3.74
N SER A 68 11.71 -9.46 -4.25
CA SER A 68 12.75 -10.38 -4.76
C SER A 68 13.69 -10.91 -3.67
N CYS A 69 13.35 -10.77 -2.38
CA CYS A 69 14.09 -11.44 -1.30
C CYS A 69 13.72 -12.92 -1.29
N PRO A 70 14.69 -13.85 -1.23
CA PRO A 70 14.40 -15.27 -1.10
C PRO A 70 13.77 -15.62 0.25
N PRO A 71 12.62 -16.36 0.27
CA PRO A 71 11.83 -16.77 -0.88
C PRO A 71 11.04 -15.60 -1.49
N GLU A 72 10.99 -15.53 -2.84
CA GLU A 72 10.16 -14.54 -3.53
C GLU A 72 8.72 -14.60 -3.03
N SER A 73 8.24 -13.50 -2.48
CA SER A 73 6.89 -13.39 -1.94
C SER A 73 6.06 -12.39 -2.74
N THR A 74 4.80 -12.71 -2.95
CA THR A 74 3.82 -11.81 -3.58
C THR A 74 2.85 -11.33 -2.52
N TYR A 75 2.64 -10.02 -2.46
CA TYR A 75 1.77 -9.37 -1.49
C TYR A 75 0.57 -8.75 -2.21
N LEU A 76 -0.61 -8.87 -1.60
CA LEU A 76 -1.80 -8.13 -1.99
C LEU A 76 -1.84 -6.85 -1.18
N ILE A 77 -1.77 -5.70 -1.84
CA ILE A 77 -1.90 -4.39 -1.20
C ILE A 77 -3.23 -3.76 -1.57
N THR A 78 -3.94 -3.23 -0.58
CA THR A 78 -5.19 -2.49 -0.75
C THR A 78 -4.97 -1.02 -0.43
N ASP A 79 -5.17 -0.14 -1.41
CA ASP A 79 -5.18 1.31 -1.21
C ASP A 79 -6.51 1.73 -0.62
N LEU A 80 -6.49 2.12 0.66
CA LEU A 80 -7.67 2.57 1.39
C LEU A 80 -7.96 4.05 1.12
N PRO A 81 -9.19 4.51 1.32
CA PRO A 81 -9.54 5.93 1.22
C PRO A 81 -8.63 6.78 2.10
N GLY A 82 -8.28 7.98 1.62
CA GLY A 82 -7.55 8.95 2.44
C GLY A 82 -8.40 9.41 3.61
N THR A 83 -7.88 9.27 4.83
CA THR A 83 -8.60 9.62 6.05
C THR A 83 -7.66 10.28 7.05
N TYR A 84 -8.21 11.11 7.93
CA TYR A 84 -7.45 11.79 8.97
C TYR A 84 -7.46 11.05 10.31
N SER A 85 -8.43 10.17 10.51
CA SER A 85 -8.57 9.37 11.72
C SER A 85 -9.28 8.04 11.43
N LEU A 86 -9.34 7.15 12.40
CA LEU A 86 -10.09 5.90 12.36
C LEU A 86 -11.29 5.93 13.33
N SER A 87 -11.78 7.13 13.67
CA SER A 87 -12.88 7.33 14.63
C SER A 87 -14.25 6.97 14.07
N ALA A 88 -14.34 6.67 12.77
CA ALA A 88 -15.56 6.26 12.06
C ALA A 88 -16.67 7.34 12.02
N HIS A 89 -16.27 8.59 11.88
CA HIS A 89 -17.19 9.71 11.67
C HIS A 89 -17.55 9.93 10.19
N SER A 90 -16.82 9.30 9.27
CA SER A 90 -17.11 9.32 7.83
C SER A 90 -17.10 7.90 7.25
N PRO A 91 -17.73 7.69 6.07
CA PRO A 91 -17.68 6.40 5.38
C PRO A 91 -16.26 5.95 5.05
N GLU A 92 -15.35 6.90 4.76
CA GLU A 92 -13.93 6.65 4.48
C GLU A 92 -13.20 6.15 5.73
N GLU A 93 -13.39 6.83 6.87
CA GLU A 93 -12.81 6.44 8.17
C GLU A 93 -13.30 5.07 8.62
N GLU A 94 -14.61 4.85 8.50
CA GLU A 94 -15.23 3.57 8.83
C GLU A 94 -14.70 2.44 7.94
N THR A 95 -14.54 2.70 6.62
CA THR A 95 -13.99 1.72 5.67
C THR A 95 -12.54 1.39 6.00
N ALA A 96 -11.72 2.39 6.29
CA ALA A 96 -10.32 2.19 6.65
C ALA A 96 -10.19 1.37 7.95
N ARG A 97 -10.95 1.73 8.99
CA ARG A 97 -10.97 1.00 10.26
C ARG A 97 -11.44 -0.45 10.09
N ASP A 98 -12.56 -0.66 9.39
CA ASP A 98 -13.11 -2.00 9.17
C ASP A 98 -12.13 -2.88 8.41
N PHE A 99 -11.43 -2.33 7.40
CA PHE A 99 -10.40 -3.09 6.69
C PHE A 99 -9.23 -3.48 7.59
N ILE A 100 -8.72 -2.56 8.39
CA ILE A 100 -7.58 -2.83 9.29
C ILE A 100 -7.98 -3.87 10.35
N CYS A 101 -9.20 -3.79 10.89
CA CYS A 101 -9.66 -4.69 11.93
C CYS A 101 -10.10 -6.07 11.42
N ARG A 102 -10.68 -6.15 10.23
CA ARG A 102 -11.39 -7.35 9.76
C ARG A 102 -10.98 -7.81 8.37
N GLY A 103 -10.26 -6.97 7.60
CA GLY A 103 -9.98 -7.25 6.20
C GLY A 103 -11.25 -7.34 5.36
N ARG A 104 -11.09 -7.72 4.09
CA ARG A 104 -12.23 -7.85 3.16
C ARG A 104 -13.04 -9.13 3.40
N ASN A 105 -12.41 -10.20 3.83
CA ASN A 105 -12.98 -11.54 3.99
C ASN A 105 -13.01 -12.01 5.45
N GLY A 106 -13.05 -11.09 6.40
CA GLY A 106 -13.05 -11.42 7.84
C GLY A 106 -11.66 -11.74 8.40
N THR A 107 -10.60 -11.63 7.59
CA THR A 107 -9.21 -11.82 8.04
C THR A 107 -8.48 -10.48 7.99
N PRO A 108 -8.03 -9.94 9.12
CA PRO A 108 -7.27 -8.69 9.15
C PRO A 108 -6.02 -8.74 8.26
N PRO A 109 -5.58 -7.62 7.68
CA PRO A 109 -4.32 -7.56 6.96
C PRO A 109 -3.16 -7.89 7.92
N GLU A 110 -2.13 -8.55 7.38
CA GLU A 110 -0.95 -8.91 8.16
C GLU A 110 -0.08 -7.69 8.49
N LEU A 111 -0.20 -6.64 7.70
CA LEU A 111 0.58 -5.42 7.82
C LEU A 111 -0.24 -4.21 7.44
N ALA A 112 -0.10 -3.12 8.18
CA ALA A 112 -0.55 -1.79 7.78
C ALA A 112 0.65 -0.90 7.46
N ILE A 113 0.64 -0.27 6.27
CA ILE A 113 1.61 0.75 5.87
C ILE A 113 0.93 2.10 6.00
N VAL A 114 1.41 2.95 6.90
CA VAL A 114 0.88 4.30 7.09
C VAL A 114 1.77 5.30 6.38
N VAL A 115 1.23 5.99 5.37
CA VAL A 115 1.97 7.01 4.61
C VAL A 115 1.72 8.38 5.21
N CYS A 116 2.81 9.06 5.56
CA CYS A 116 2.82 10.40 6.16
C CYS A 116 3.53 11.40 5.23
N ASP A 117 3.13 12.66 5.29
CA ASP A 117 3.81 13.78 4.67
C ASP A 117 4.77 14.41 5.69
N ALA A 118 6.06 14.48 5.36
CA ALA A 118 7.07 15.08 6.21
C ALA A 118 6.79 16.56 6.53
N GLY A 119 6.14 17.28 5.62
CA GLY A 119 5.81 18.71 5.80
C GLY A 119 4.67 18.97 6.78
N CYS A 120 3.88 17.94 7.13
CA CYS A 120 2.78 18.04 8.10
C CYS A 120 2.67 16.78 8.96
N LEU A 121 3.82 16.23 9.38
CA LEU A 121 3.93 14.97 10.10
C LEU A 121 3.09 14.95 11.38
N GLU A 122 3.10 16.05 12.16
CA GLU A 122 2.31 16.18 13.39
C GLU A 122 0.83 15.87 13.16
N ARG A 123 0.25 16.41 12.09
CA ARG A 123 -1.14 16.15 11.71
C ARG A 123 -1.39 14.68 11.36
N ASN A 124 -0.39 14.00 10.81
CA ASN A 124 -0.50 12.58 10.42
C ASN A 124 -0.38 11.63 11.61
N MET A 125 0.21 12.08 12.74
CA MET A 125 0.45 11.25 13.91
C MET A 125 -0.81 10.68 14.53
N LEU A 126 -1.95 11.38 14.47
CA LEU A 126 -3.20 10.83 14.99
C LEU A 126 -3.55 9.50 14.30
N LEU A 127 -3.49 9.48 12.96
CA LEU A 127 -3.78 8.28 12.19
C LEU A 127 -2.74 7.17 12.45
N VAL A 128 -1.46 7.53 12.59
CA VAL A 128 -0.39 6.59 12.94
C VAL A 128 -0.69 5.92 14.27
N LEU A 129 -0.94 6.70 15.34
CA LEU A 129 -1.21 6.18 16.68
C LEU A 129 -2.44 5.30 16.71
N GLN A 130 -3.54 5.72 16.09
CA GLN A 130 -4.75 4.90 15.99
C GLN A 130 -4.54 3.60 15.22
N THR A 131 -3.69 3.61 14.17
CA THR A 131 -3.36 2.39 13.43
C THR A 131 -2.52 1.44 14.29
N LEU A 132 -1.57 1.97 15.09
CA LEU A 132 -0.78 1.17 16.03
C LEU A 132 -1.62 0.48 17.11
N GLU A 133 -2.73 1.08 17.52
CA GLU A 133 -3.64 0.50 18.53
C GLU A 133 -4.39 -0.72 18.00
N ILE A 134 -4.71 -0.74 16.68
CA ILE A 134 -5.60 -1.77 16.12
C ILE A 134 -4.92 -2.77 15.18
N SER A 135 -3.70 -2.47 14.70
CA SER A 135 -2.93 -3.35 13.81
C SER A 135 -1.75 -3.98 14.54
N LYS A 136 -1.55 -5.29 14.32
CA LYS A 136 -0.45 -6.05 14.93
C LYS A 136 0.93 -5.69 14.39
N ARG A 137 1.00 -5.29 13.12
CA ARG A 137 2.24 -4.92 12.43
C ARG A 137 2.01 -3.64 11.65
N VAL A 138 2.84 -2.64 11.89
CA VAL A 138 2.76 -1.33 11.24
C VAL A 138 4.15 -0.92 10.74
N ILE A 139 4.20 -0.35 9.55
CA ILE A 139 5.35 0.38 9.02
C ILE A 139 4.89 1.80 8.73
N VAL A 140 5.63 2.79 9.19
CA VAL A 140 5.38 4.20 8.89
C VAL A 140 6.30 4.65 7.77
N CYS A 141 5.72 5.16 6.69
CA CYS A 141 6.44 5.67 5.52
C CYS A 141 6.35 7.19 5.48
N VAL A 142 7.49 7.88 5.69
CA VAL A 142 7.55 9.34 5.62
C VAL A 142 7.94 9.76 4.20
N ASN A 143 6.99 10.35 3.50
CA ASN A 143 7.13 10.82 2.12
C ASN A 143 7.43 12.34 2.08
N MET A 144 7.86 12.84 0.93
CA MET A 144 8.11 14.26 0.68
C MET A 144 9.22 14.89 1.54
N LEU A 145 10.19 14.09 2.00
CA LEU A 145 11.30 14.54 2.84
C LEU A 145 12.11 15.69 2.22
N GLU A 146 12.35 15.64 0.90
CA GLU A 146 13.07 16.70 0.20
C GLU A 146 12.31 18.03 0.18
N ASP A 147 10.99 17.98 0.00
CA ASP A 147 10.15 19.18 0.03
C ASP A 147 10.07 19.76 1.44
N ALA A 148 10.03 18.93 2.47
CA ALA A 148 10.10 19.34 3.86
C ALA A 148 11.45 20.01 4.20
N ARG A 149 12.58 19.42 3.76
CA ARG A 149 13.91 20.00 3.94
C ARG A 149 14.07 21.38 3.30
N ARG A 150 13.52 21.57 2.10
CA ARG A 150 13.51 22.89 1.42
C ARG A 150 12.76 23.97 2.22
N ARG A 151 11.82 23.54 3.07
CA ARG A 151 11.04 24.41 3.97
C ARG A 151 11.67 24.52 5.37
N GLY A 152 12.87 23.98 5.57
CA GLY A 152 13.57 24.00 6.86
C GLY A 152 13.11 22.94 7.86
N VAL A 153 12.29 21.96 7.43
CA VAL A 153 11.84 20.86 8.28
C VAL A 153 12.72 19.63 8.06
N SER A 154 13.33 19.14 9.14
CA SER A 154 14.11 17.89 9.13
C SER A 154 13.44 16.85 10.01
N ILE A 155 13.28 15.65 9.46
CA ILE A 155 12.69 14.51 10.17
C ILE A 155 13.76 13.46 10.42
N ASP A 156 13.94 13.10 11.68
CA ASP A 156 14.77 11.98 12.12
C ASP A 156 13.91 10.72 12.18
N CYS A 157 13.99 9.91 11.13
CA CYS A 157 13.21 8.67 11.03
C CYS A 157 13.66 7.60 12.04
N GLU A 158 14.95 7.57 12.42
CA GLU A 158 15.49 6.60 13.39
C GLU A 158 14.98 6.91 14.79
N LEU A 159 15.05 8.19 15.19
CA LEU A 159 14.50 8.64 16.46
C LEU A 159 12.98 8.39 16.51
N LEU A 160 12.26 8.70 15.43
CA LEU A 160 10.81 8.47 15.36
C LEU A 160 10.48 6.98 15.46
N SER A 161 11.25 6.11 14.79
CA SER A 161 11.12 4.66 14.88
C SER A 161 11.30 4.16 16.31
N SER A 162 12.34 4.63 17.00
CA SER A 162 12.60 4.27 18.39
C SER A 162 11.49 4.73 19.35
N ARG A 163 10.85 5.86 19.08
CA ARG A 163 9.76 6.41 19.90
C ARG A 163 8.43 5.70 19.66
N LEU A 164 8.16 5.32 18.42
CA LEU A 164 6.91 4.62 18.05
C LEU A 164 7.00 3.10 18.28
N GLY A 165 8.21 2.54 18.38
CA GLY A 165 8.42 1.10 18.51
C GLY A 165 8.14 0.30 17.25
N VAL A 166 8.08 0.97 16.07
CA VAL A 166 7.84 0.35 14.77
C VAL A 166 8.76 0.94 13.72
N PRO A 167 9.04 0.23 12.62
CA PRO A 167 9.87 0.77 11.53
C PRO A 167 9.29 2.08 10.98
N VAL A 168 10.13 3.11 10.92
CA VAL A 168 9.84 4.39 10.25
C VAL A 168 10.85 4.59 9.14
N ILE A 169 10.40 4.67 7.91
CA ILE A 169 11.25 4.75 6.73
C ILE A 169 10.95 5.98 5.88
N GLY A 170 12.00 6.67 5.47
CA GLY A 170 11.89 7.75 4.49
C GLY A 170 11.71 7.18 3.10
N ILE A 171 10.72 7.66 2.36
CA ILE A 171 10.42 7.21 1.00
C ILE A 171 10.33 8.37 0.01
N CYS A 172 10.46 8.04 -1.27
CA CYS A 172 10.06 8.90 -2.38
C CYS A 172 9.02 8.15 -3.23
N ALA A 173 7.75 8.37 -2.96
CA ALA A 173 6.64 7.64 -3.60
C ALA A 173 6.62 7.75 -5.13
N ARG A 174 7.19 8.82 -5.69
CA ARG A 174 7.25 9.07 -7.15
C ARG A 174 8.22 8.16 -7.90
N SER A 175 9.12 7.47 -7.21
CA SER A 175 10.11 6.61 -7.86
C SER A 175 10.09 5.19 -7.29
N ARG A 176 10.20 4.19 -8.18
CA ARG A 176 10.34 2.78 -7.76
C ARG A 176 11.56 2.56 -6.86
N ARG A 177 12.65 3.30 -7.08
CA ARG A 177 13.83 3.24 -6.22
C ARG A 177 13.56 3.80 -4.84
N GLY A 178 12.78 4.86 -4.74
CA GLY A 178 12.40 5.48 -3.47
C GLY A 178 11.38 4.67 -2.65
N ALA A 179 10.71 3.70 -3.26
CA ALA A 179 9.82 2.76 -2.57
C ALA A 179 10.52 1.45 -2.14
N ARG A 180 11.78 1.21 -2.57
CA ARG A 180 12.55 -0.01 -2.23
C ARG A 180 12.74 -0.28 -0.74
N PRO A 181 12.89 0.72 0.13
CA PRO A 181 13.04 0.44 1.57
C PRO A 181 11.86 -0.29 2.19
N ILE A 182 10.67 -0.24 1.57
CA ILE A 182 9.46 -0.88 2.10
C ILE A 182 9.59 -2.42 2.11
N PRO A 183 9.96 -3.09 1.01
CA PRO A 183 10.21 -4.53 1.01
C PRO A 183 11.25 -4.99 2.02
N ASP A 184 12.30 -4.22 2.22
CA ASP A 184 13.37 -4.55 3.16
C ASP A 184 12.87 -4.50 4.62
N ALA A 185 11.95 -3.59 4.93
CA ALA A 185 11.33 -3.46 6.25
C ALA A 185 10.33 -4.59 6.58
N PHE A 186 9.96 -5.46 5.63
CA PHE A 186 9.12 -6.63 5.91
C PHE A 186 9.87 -7.75 6.63
N SER A 187 11.19 -7.77 6.51
CA SER A 187 12.06 -8.82 7.05
C SER A 187 12.60 -8.51 8.44
N ALA A 188 12.35 -7.31 8.95
CA ALA A 188 12.74 -6.85 10.26
C ALA A 188 11.59 -7.03 11.27
#